data_be1ef1cf097384ea04350187b35ceb8b
#
_entry.id   be1ef1cf097384ea04350187b35ceb8b
#
_cell.length_a   1.000
_cell.length_b   1.000
_cell.length_c   1.000
_cell.angle_alpha   90.00
_cell.angle_beta   90.00
_cell.angle_gamma   90.00
#
_symmetry.space_group_name_H-M   'P 1'
#
loop_
_entity.id
_entity.type
_entity.pdbx_description
1 polymer ?
#
loop_
_entity_poly.entity_id
_entity_poly.type
_entity_poly.pdbx_seq_one_letter_code
_entity_poly.pdbx_strand_id
1 'polypeptide(L)'
;MKSDKTRELVELSLYAALIIVSVQFIRIPFGPQFVHLGNALVVIAVLIFGARKGALVATVGLGLFDIFNGYAAEVWITILESLIVCLVLYLVFEKLLKSNDKIVNVIIAGVIAALTKIILNFLKYTIINTIVASLPLKAAMLASVIKIGGTFWNISCYNHCGSSFISCLQTHFEKRLKIEQAGPAFSFRFYISKGPNLH
;
A
#
# COMPACT_ATOMS: atom_id res chain seq x y z
N MET A 1 29.63 -1.19 0.13
CA MET A 1 28.78 -2.29 -0.41
C MET A 1 28.05 -3.13 0.63
N LYS A 2 28.69 -3.66 1.71
CA LYS A 2 27.93 -4.39 2.77
C LYS A 2 27.05 -3.47 3.61
N SER A 3 27.51 -2.28 3.93
CA SER A 3 26.80 -1.26 4.72
C SER A 3 25.48 -0.82 4.08
N ASP A 4 25.45 -0.65 2.75
CA ASP A 4 24.25 -0.16 2.05
C ASP A 4 23.11 -1.18 2.05
N LYS A 5 23.43 -2.48 1.87
CA LYS A 5 22.44 -3.56 1.90
C LYS A 5 21.83 -3.73 3.30
N THR A 6 22.66 -3.61 4.35
CA THR A 6 22.18 -3.70 5.73
C THR A 6 21.26 -2.53 6.08
N ARG A 7 21.62 -1.33 5.66
CA ARG A 7 20.80 -0.14 5.82
C ARG A 7 19.45 -0.27 5.11
N GLU A 8 19.45 -0.72 3.86
CA GLU A 8 18.23 -0.97 3.10
C GLU A 8 17.32 -1.99 3.80
N LEU A 9 17.89 -3.09 4.30
CA LEU A 9 17.14 -4.11 5.02
C LEU A 9 16.50 -3.53 6.29
N VAL A 10 17.21 -2.71 7.04
CA VAL A 10 16.69 -2.03 8.23
C VAL A 10 15.53 -1.10 7.87
N GLU A 11 15.67 -0.29 6.81
CA GLU A 11 14.63 0.62 6.34
C GLU A 11 13.35 -0.13 5.95
N LEU A 12 13.47 -1.23 5.19
CA LEU A 12 12.34 -2.06 4.79
C LEU A 12 11.67 -2.76 6.00
N SER A 13 12.47 -3.22 6.95
CA SER A 13 11.96 -3.86 8.19
C SER A 13 11.22 -2.87 9.07
N LEU A 14 11.75 -1.67 9.25
CA LEU A 14 11.08 -0.59 9.99
C LEU A 14 9.77 -0.19 9.32
N TYR A 15 9.74 -0.15 7.99
CA TYR A 15 8.52 0.18 7.27
C TYR A 15 7.47 -0.92 7.37
N ALA A 16 7.86 -2.20 7.31
CA ALA A 16 6.96 -3.32 7.56
C ALA A 16 6.38 -3.27 8.99
N ALA A 17 7.20 -2.96 9.99
CA ALA A 17 6.75 -2.75 11.37
C ALA A 17 5.76 -1.57 11.46
N LEU A 18 6.00 -0.48 10.73
CA LEU A 18 5.08 0.66 10.67
C LEU A 18 3.71 0.25 10.11
N ILE A 19 3.66 -0.62 9.08
CA ILE A 19 2.41 -1.17 8.57
C ILE A 19 1.69 -1.96 9.66
N ILE A 20 2.36 -2.87 10.35
CA ILE A 20 1.78 -3.68 11.44
C ILE A 20 1.17 -2.77 12.52
N VAL A 21 1.96 -1.81 13.01
CA VAL A 21 1.53 -0.87 14.05
C VAL A 21 0.35 -0.03 13.59
N SER A 22 0.37 0.48 12.36
CA SER A 22 -0.73 1.30 11.85
C SER A 22 -2.04 0.52 11.71
N VAL A 23 -1.97 -0.74 11.27
CA VAL A 23 -3.16 -1.59 11.19
C VAL A 23 -3.65 -1.99 12.57
N GLN A 24 -2.75 -2.21 13.54
CA GLN A 24 -3.09 -2.60 14.90
C GLN A 24 -3.77 -1.48 15.69
N PHE A 25 -3.24 -0.27 15.63
CA PHE A 25 -3.67 0.83 16.48
C PHE A 25 -4.62 1.82 15.78
N ILE A 26 -4.54 1.94 14.44
CA ILE A 26 -5.34 2.89 13.66
C ILE A 26 -6.36 2.12 12.84
N ARG A 27 -7.12 1.22 13.48
CA ARG A 27 -8.23 0.53 12.85
C ARG A 27 -9.56 1.03 13.43
N ILE A 28 -10.43 1.51 12.56
CA ILE A 28 -11.76 1.97 12.93
C ILE A 28 -12.75 0.90 12.47
N PRO A 29 -13.55 0.31 13.36
CA PRO A 29 -14.57 -0.66 12.98
C PRO A 29 -15.65 0.03 12.15
N PHE A 30 -15.94 -0.50 10.97
CA PHE A 30 -16.99 -0.03 10.09
C PHE A 30 -17.82 -1.21 9.58
N GLY A 31 -18.91 -1.52 10.27
CA GLY A 31 -19.71 -2.71 10.01
C GLY A 31 -18.87 -3.99 10.17
N PRO A 32 -18.91 -4.91 9.18
CA PRO A 32 -18.15 -6.16 9.25
C PRO A 32 -16.66 -6.00 8.89
N GLN A 33 -16.16 -4.80 8.65
CA GLN A 33 -14.80 -4.52 8.23
C GLN A 33 -14.13 -3.46 9.11
N PHE A 34 -12.81 -3.36 8.96
CA PHE A 34 -12.01 -2.31 9.60
C PHE A 34 -11.45 -1.36 8.54
N VAL A 35 -11.54 -0.06 8.82
CA VAL A 35 -10.81 0.97 8.08
C VAL A 35 -9.45 1.13 8.74
N HIS A 36 -8.37 0.97 7.98
CA HIS A 36 -7.01 1.09 8.49
C HIS A 36 -6.05 1.66 7.44
N LEU A 37 -4.98 2.30 7.89
CA LEU A 37 -4.00 2.96 7.02
C LEU A 37 -3.02 1.99 6.33
N GLY A 38 -3.04 0.70 6.65
CA GLY A 38 -2.08 -0.27 6.14
C GLY A 38 -2.00 -0.31 4.62
N ASN A 39 -3.15 -0.30 3.93
CA ASN A 39 -3.17 -0.28 2.45
C ASN A 39 -2.58 1.01 1.87
N ALA A 40 -2.78 2.15 2.53
CA ALA A 40 -2.18 3.42 2.15
C ALA A 40 -0.65 3.36 2.26
N LEU A 41 -0.15 2.80 3.36
CA LEU A 41 1.28 2.61 3.57
C LEU A 41 1.90 1.66 2.55
N VAL A 42 1.16 0.62 2.12
CA VAL A 42 1.62 -0.27 1.03
C VAL A 42 1.84 0.51 -0.27
N VAL A 43 0.89 1.39 -0.65
CA VAL A 43 1.07 2.21 -1.86
C VAL A 43 2.25 3.16 -1.70
N ILE A 44 2.39 3.81 -0.56
CA ILE A 44 3.53 4.70 -0.27
C ILE A 44 4.85 3.90 -0.32
N ALA A 45 4.88 2.65 0.21
CA ALA A 45 6.06 1.79 0.12
C ALA A 45 6.45 1.50 -1.34
N VAL A 46 5.47 1.24 -2.21
CA VAL A 46 5.73 1.04 -3.65
C VAL A 46 6.28 2.30 -4.29
N LEU A 47 5.75 3.47 -3.95
CA LEU A 47 6.21 4.75 -4.50
C LEU A 47 7.63 5.10 -4.03
N ILE A 48 7.99 4.77 -2.78
CA ILE A 48 9.29 5.09 -2.20
C ILE A 48 10.36 4.07 -2.59
N PHE A 49 10.08 2.77 -2.41
CA PHE A 49 11.07 1.70 -2.54
C PHE A 49 11.00 0.97 -3.88
N GLY A 50 10.00 1.30 -4.72
CA GLY A 50 9.67 0.58 -5.93
C GLY A 50 8.81 -0.67 -5.68
N ALA A 51 8.15 -1.18 -6.72
CA ALA A 51 7.13 -2.22 -6.59
C ALA A 51 7.65 -3.53 -5.97
N ARG A 52 8.86 -3.97 -6.30
CA ARG A 52 9.43 -5.22 -5.77
C ARG A 52 9.64 -5.15 -4.25
N LYS A 53 10.24 -4.08 -3.77
CA LYS A 53 10.50 -3.88 -2.34
C LYS A 53 9.21 -3.52 -1.59
N GLY A 54 8.35 -2.73 -2.21
CA GLY A 54 7.02 -2.43 -1.70
C GLY A 54 6.18 -3.70 -1.52
N ALA A 55 6.22 -4.64 -2.48
CA ALA A 55 5.55 -5.93 -2.36
C ALA A 55 6.09 -6.78 -1.20
N LEU A 56 7.42 -6.81 -1.01
CA LEU A 56 8.05 -7.47 0.15
C LEU A 56 7.55 -6.90 1.47
N VAL A 57 7.60 -5.58 1.61
CA VAL A 57 7.15 -4.87 2.82
C VAL A 57 5.66 -5.09 3.09
N ALA A 58 4.83 -5.06 2.03
CA ALA A 58 3.40 -5.34 2.13
C ALA A 58 3.12 -6.77 2.59
N THR A 59 3.80 -7.76 1.98
CA THR A 59 3.64 -9.17 2.31
C THR A 59 4.03 -9.45 3.75
N VAL A 60 5.18 -8.94 4.19
CA VAL A 60 5.65 -9.11 5.57
C VAL A 60 4.76 -8.35 6.55
N GLY A 61 4.47 -7.08 6.29
CA GLY A 61 3.71 -6.23 7.21
C GLY A 61 2.28 -6.72 7.42
N LEU A 62 1.53 -6.92 6.32
CA LEU A 62 0.14 -7.37 6.41
C LEU A 62 0.04 -8.85 6.78
N GLY A 63 0.95 -9.70 6.27
CA GLY A 63 0.95 -11.11 6.59
C GLY A 63 1.22 -11.39 8.06
N LEU A 64 2.22 -10.74 8.66
CA LEU A 64 2.49 -10.86 10.09
C LEU A 64 1.34 -10.28 10.93
N PHE A 65 0.74 -9.16 10.50
CA PHE A 65 -0.45 -8.63 11.17
C PHE A 65 -1.57 -9.69 11.23
N ASP A 66 -1.89 -10.34 10.11
CA ASP A 66 -2.94 -11.34 10.04
C ASP A 66 -2.64 -12.55 10.95
N ILE A 67 -1.39 -13.03 10.96
CA ILE A 67 -0.96 -14.15 11.82
C ILE A 67 -1.14 -13.80 13.30
N PHE A 68 -0.68 -12.61 13.72
CA PHE A 68 -0.73 -12.19 15.13
C PHE A 68 -2.15 -11.86 15.63
N ASN A 69 -3.06 -11.52 14.74
CA ASN A 69 -4.43 -11.16 15.09
C ASN A 69 -5.47 -12.27 14.85
N GLY A 70 -5.02 -13.50 14.61
CA GLY A 70 -5.92 -14.66 14.48
C GLY A 70 -6.52 -14.84 13.08
N TYR A 71 -6.08 -14.08 12.08
CA TYR A 71 -6.52 -14.19 10.68
C TYR A 71 -5.59 -15.10 9.85
N ALA A 72 -4.86 -16.02 10.51
CA ALA A 72 -3.89 -16.90 9.85
C ALA A 72 -4.50 -17.73 8.70
N ALA A 73 -5.76 -18.09 8.79
CA ALA A 73 -6.47 -18.81 7.71
C ALA A 73 -6.65 -17.98 6.44
N GLU A 74 -6.68 -16.64 6.54
CA GLU A 74 -6.91 -15.71 5.44
C GLU A 74 -5.62 -15.05 4.94
N VAL A 75 -4.48 -15.28 5.59
CA VAL A 75 -3.20 -14.62 5.30
C VAL A 75 -2.78 -14.74 3.83
N TRP A 76 -3.00 -15.89 3.22
CA TRP A 76 -2.67 -16.14 1.82
C TRP A 76 -3.50 -15.25 0.86
N ILE A 77 -4.76 -14.97 1.22
CA ILE A 77 -5.64 -14.07 0.45
C ILE A 77 -5.11 -12.63 0.56
N THR A 78 -4.78 -12.18 1.77
CA THR A 78 -4.23 -10.84 2.02
C THR A 78 -2.92 -10.64 1.27
N ILE A 79 -2.04 -11.64 1.25
CA ILE A 79 -0.79 -11.61 0.49
C ILE A 79 -1.08 -11.49 -1.00
N LEU A 80 -1.96 -12.34 -1.54
CA LEU A 80 -2.31 -12.33 -2.96
C LEU A 80 -2.92 -11.00 -3.39
N GLU A 81 -3.86 -10.45 -2.61
CA GLU A 81 -4.44 -9.14 -2.84
C GLU A 81 -3.37 -8.03 -2.88
N SER A 82 -2.44 -8.06 -1.92
CA SER A 82 -1.37 -7.07 -1.83
C SER A 82 -0.41 -7.15 -3.01
N LEU A 83 -0.07 -8.36 -3.46
CA LEU A 83 0.78 -8.57 -4.63
C LEU A 83 0.11 -8.08 -5.91
N ILE A 84 -1.20 -8.31 -6.08
CA ILE A 84 -1.95 -7.80 -7.24
C ILE A 84 -1.97 -6.27 -7.23
N VAL A 85 -2.22 -5.64 -6.09
CA VAL A 85 -2.17 -4.17 -5.98
C VAL A 85 -0.77 -3.63 -6.31
N CYS A 86 0.30 -4.26 -5.79
CA CYS A 86 1.67 -3.87 -6.11
C CYS A 86 2.00 -4.06 -7.61
N LEU A 87 1.48 -5.12 -8.23
CA LEU A 87 1.64 -5.36 -9.67
C LEU A 87 0.95 -4.27 -10.50
N VAL A 88 -0.28 -3.90 -10.14
CA VAL A 88 -1.01 -2.81 -10.81
C VAL A 88 -0.27 -1.49 -10.64
N LEU A 89 0.22 -1.19 -9.44
CA LEU A 89 1.04 0.00 -9.18
C LEU A 89 2.32 -0.01 -10.00
N TYR A 90 2.99 -1.16 -10.14
CA TYR A 90 4.14 -1.31 -11.01
C TYR A 90 3.83 -0.92 -12.46
N LEU A 91 2.73 -1.46 -12.99
CA LEU A 91 2.32 -1.19 -14.37
C LEU A 91 1.94 0.27 -14.59
N VAL A 92 1.21 0.85 -13.65
CA VAL A 92 0.73 2.23 -13.77
C VAL A 92 1.83 3.23 -13.43
N PHE A 93 2.43 3.14 -12.25
CA PHE A 93 3.36 4.17 -11.78
C PHE A 93 4.74 4.03 -12.43
N GLU A 94 5.32 2.82 -12.46
CA GLU A 94 6.66 2.65 -12.99
C GLU A 94 6.69 2.60 -14.52
N LYS A 95 5.75 1.86 -15.17
CA LYS A 95 5.76 1.73 -16.63
C LYS A 95 5.02 2.84 -17.35
N LEU A 96 3.78 3.16 -16.95
CA LEU A 96 2.95 4.13 -17.66
C LEU A 96 3.34 5.57 -17.31
N LEU A 97 3.48 5.89 -16.03
CA LEU A 97 3.81 7.23 -15.53
C LEU A 97 5.33 7.45 -15.42
N LYS A 98 6.16 6.45 -15.78
CA LYS A 98 7.64 6.52 -15.78
C LYS A 98 8.22 7.04 -14.47
N SER A 99 7.65 6.63 -13.35
CA SER A 99 8.04 7.05 -11.98
C SER A 99 8.13 8.57 -11.83
N ASN A 100 7.20 9.30 -12.43
CA ASN A 100 7.18 10.75 -12.35
C ASN A 100 6.47 11.19 -11.07
N ASP A 101 7.21 11.79 -10.15
CA ASP A 101 6.80 12.16 -8.78
C ASP A 101 5.86 13.38 -8.71
N LYS A 102 5.28 13.81 -9.84
CA LYS A 102 4.26 14.87 -9.80
C LYS A 102 3.09 14.42 -8.94
N ILE A 103 2.60 15.31 -8.09
CA ILE A 103 1.45 15.06 -7.19
C ILE A 103 0.28 14.41 -7.92
N VAL A 104 -0.02 14.86 -9.14
CA VAL A 104 -1.10 14.31 -9.96
C VAL A 104 -0.90 12.82 -10.26
N ASN A 105 0.33 12.40 -10.58
CA ASN A 105 0.65 11.01 -10.88
C ASN A 105 0.57 10.11 -9.64
N VAL A 106 0.96 10.65 -8.49
CA VAL A 106 0.83 9.97 -7.19
C VAL A 106 -0.64 9.77 -6.83
N ILE A 107 -1.47 10.80 -7.03
CA ILE A 107 -2.93 10.72 -6.81
C ILE A 107 -3.55 9.68 -7.76
N ILE A 108 -3.20 9.71 -9.06
CA ILE A 108 -3.68 8.74 -10.04
C ILE A 108 -3.31 7.31 -9.62
N ALA A 109 -2.06 7.07 -9.25
CA ALA A 109 -1.60 5.77 -8.76
C ALA A 109 -2.40 5.31 -7.53
N GLY A 110 -2.64 6.22 -6.58
CA GLY A 110 -3.44 5.97 -5.39
C GLY A 110 -4.90 5.61 -5.71
N VAL A 111 -5.54 6.36 -6.60
CA VAL A 111 -6.92 6.08 -7.04
C VAL A 111 -7.02 4.73 -7.73
N ILE A 112 -6.07 4.40 -8.61
CA ILE A 112 -6.07 3.11 -9.33
C ILE A 112 -5.84 1.96 -8.35
N ALA A 113 -4.92 2.10 -7.39
CA ALA A 113 -4.71 1.10 -6.34
C ALA A 113 -5.99 0.88 -5.50
N ALA A 114 -6.67 1.96 -5.17
CA ALA A 114 -7.93 1.93 -4.44
C ALA A 114 -9.04 1.22 -5.22
N LEU A 115 -9.21 1.53 -6.51
CA LEU A 115 -10.17 0.86 -7.36
C LEU A 115 -9.86 -0.64 -7.52
N THR A 116 -8.58 -0.98 -7.68
CA THR A 116 -8.12 -2.38 -7.71
C THR A 116 -8.51 -3.11 -6.43
N LYS A 117 -8.31 -2.50 -5.27
CA LYS A 117 -8.66 -3.10 -3.98
C LYS A 117 -10.17 -3.30 -3.82
N ILE A 118 -11.00 -2.37 -4.30
CA ILE A 118 -12.47 -2.53 -4.32
C ILE A 118 -12.85 -3.76 -5.14
N ILE A 119 -12.31 -3.87 -6.36
CA ILE A 119 -12.62 -4.99 -7.27
C ILE A 119 -12.20 -6.32 -6.63
N LEU A 120 -11.00 -6.39 -6.05
CA LEU A 120 -10.51 -7.59 -5.38
C LEU A 120 -11.39 -7.97 -4.19
N ASN A 121 -11.78 -7.01 -3.35
CA ASN A 121 -12.68 -7.26 -2.23
C ASN A 121 -14.07 -7.72 -2.70
N PHE A 122 -14.59 -7.14 -3.77
CA PHE A 122 -15.85 -7.59 -4.35
C PHE A 122 -15.79 -9.05 -4.79
N LEU A 123 -14.76 -9.42 -5.53
CA LEU A 123 -14.55 -10.80 -5.98
C LEU A 123 -14.40 -11.75 -4.80
N LYS A 124 -13.54 -11.39 -3.83
CA LYS A 124 -13.32 -12.17 -2.59
C LYS A 124 -14.63 -12.46 -1.88
N TYR A 125 -15.40 -11.42 -1.54
CA TYR A 125 -16.64 -11.61 -0.80
C TYR A 125 -17.72 -12.32 -1.60
N THR A 126 -17.78 -12.11 -2.90
CA THR A 126 -18.72 -12.84 -3.77
C THR A 126 -18.39 -14.33 -3.76
N ILE A 127 -17.12 -14.69 -3.91
CA ILE A 127 -16.67 -16.08 -3.86
C ILE A 127 -16.96 -16.71 -2.49
N ILE A 128 -16.61 -16.03 -1.40
CA ILE A 128 -16.84 -16.52 -0.04
C ILE A 128 -18.33 -16.71 0.21
N ASN A 129 -19.18 -15.74 -0.14
CA ASN A 129 -20.62 -15.83 0.07
C ASN A 129 -21.27 -16.94 -0.77
N THR A 130 -20.76 -17.18 -1.98
CA THR A 130 -21.28 -18.26 -2.85
C THR A 130 -20.86 -19.63 -2.36
N ILE A 131 -19.57 -19.83 -2.01
CA ILE A 131 -19.02 -21.13 -1.65
C ILE A 131 -19.30 -21.48 -0.19
N VAL A 132 -19.03 -20.57 0.75
CA VAL A 132 -19.12 -20.84 2.18
C VAL A 132 -20.54 -20.67 2.70
N ALA A 133 -21.22 -19.59 2.29
CA ALA A 133 -22.60 -19.33 2.72
C ALA A 133 -23.65 -19.97 1.80
N SER A 134 -23.24 -20.66 0.74
CA SER A 134 -24.14 -21.31 -0.23
C SER A 134 -25.24 -20.42 -0.78
N LEU A 135 -24.97 -19.11 -0.90
CA LEU A 135 -25.95 -18.16 -1.40
C LEU A 135 -26.03 -18.21 -2.94
N PRO A 136 -27.23 -18.01 -3.53
CA PRO A 136 -27.34 -17.84 -4.96
C PRO A 136 -26.53 -16.61 -5.40
N LEU A 137 -25.94 -16.65 -6.60
CA LEU A 137 -25.00 -15.64 -7.08
C LEU A 137 -25.49 -14.20 -6.93
N LYS A 138 -26.78 -13.95 -7.25
CA LYS A 138 -27.39 -12.60 -7.11
C LYS A 138 -27.38 -12.12 -5.65
N ALA A 139 -27.73 -12.97 -4.70
CA ALA A 139 -27.72 -12.64 -3.27
C ALA A 139 -26.29 -12.47 -2.75
N ALA A 140 -25.33 -13.31 -3.20
CA ALA A 140 -23.91 -13.21 -2.88
C ALA A 140 -23.33 -11.87 -3.36
N MET A 141 -23.65 -11.43 -4.57
CA MET A 141 -23.19 -10.14 -5.11
C MET A 141 -23.78 -8.97 -4.30
N LEU A 142 -25.08 -9.00 -3.97
CA LEU A 142 -25.70 -7.95 -3.16
C LEU A 142 -25.07 -7.85 -1.76
N ALA A 143 -24.86 -8.99 -1.11
CA ALA A 143 -24.19 -9.04 0.19
C ALA A 143 -22.75 -8.51 0.12
N SER A 144 -22.06 -8.75 -0.99
CA SER A 144 -20.71 -8.25 -1.23
C SER A 144 -20.67 -6.73 -1.40
N VAL A 145 -21.65 -6.15 -2.12
CA VAL A 145 -21.75 -4.68 -2.26
C VAL A 145 -21.95 -4.01 -0.89
N ILE A 146 -22.78 -4.58 -0.03
CA ILE A 146 -22.99 -4.04 1.32
C ILE A 146 -21.69 -4.08 2.14
N LYS A 147 -20.93 -5.18 2.05
CA LYS A 147 -19.63 -5.31 2.72
C LYS A 147 -18.58 -4.32 2.19
N ILE A 148 -18.61 -3.99 0.91
CA ILE A 148 -17.66 -3.05 0.29
C ILE A 148 -17.87 -1.60 0.75
N GLY A 149 -19.05 -1.24 1.27
CA GLY A 149 -19.30 0.09 1.82
C GLY A 149 -18.20 0.55 2.79
N GLY A 150 -17.67 -0.35 3.62
CA GLY A 150 -16.50 -0.09 4.47
C GLY A 150 -15.21 0.15 3.69
N THR A 151 -15.02 -0.52 2.55
CA THR A 151 -13.86 -0.31 1.67
C THR A 151 -13.91 1.06 0.99
N PHE A 152 -15.10 1.53 0.63
CA PHE A 152 -15.31 2.87 0.07
C PHE A 152 -14.89 3.97 1.05
N TRP A 153 -15.26 3.82 2.33
CA TRP A 153 -14.85 4.74 3.39
C TRP A 153 -13.33 4.71 3.61
N ASN A 154 -12.73 3.53 3.53
CA ASN A 154 -11.28 3.33 3.59
C ASN A 154 -10.54 4.14 2.50
N ILE A 155 -11.09 4.18 1.29
CA ILE A 155 -10.55 4.92 0.15
C ILE A 155 -10.71 6.42 0.33
N SER A 156 -11.85 6.88 0.84
CA SER A 156 -12.08 8.30 1.09
C SER A 156 -11.12 8.83 2.15
N CYS A 157 -10.89 8.07 3.22
CA CYS A 157 -9.89 8.36 4.23
C CYS A 157 -8.45 8.34 3.65
N TYR A 158 -8.19 7.40 2.71
CA TYR A 158 -6.93 7.27 1.99
C TYR A 158 -6.61 8.51 1.14
N ASN A 159 -7.56 8.99 0.34
CA ASN A 159 -7.36 10.18 -0.49
C ASN A 159 -7.16 11.45 0.36
N HIS A 160 -7.80 11.53 1.52
CA HIS A 160 -7.70 12.71 2.40
C HIS A 160 -6.45 12.68 3.29
N CYS A 161 -6.15 11.54 3.93
CA CYS A 161 -4.94 11.38 4.74
C CYS A 161 -3.69 11.17 3.90
N GLY A 162 -3.77 10.41 2.80
CA GLY A 162 -2.64 10.11 1.92
C GLY A 162 -2.12 11.35 1.22
N SER A 163 -2.99 12.18 0.67
CA SER A 163 -2.59 13.44 0.02
C SER A 163 -1.99 14.43 1.02
N SER A 164 -2.56 14.54 2.23
CA SER A 164 -2.02 15.40 3.30
C SER A 164 -0.69 14.87 3.84
N PHE A 165 -0.54 13.55 3.98
CA PHE A 165 0.69 12.92 4.44
C PHE A 165 1.81 13.02 3.40
N ILE A 166 1.48 12.81 2.11
CA ILE A 166 2.44 12.98 1.00
C ILE A 166 2.85 14.44 0.87
N SER A 167 1.91 15.38 0.98
CA SER A 167 2.22 16.82 0.97
C SER A 167 3.09 17.23 2.17
N CYS A 168 2.85 16.67 3.34
CA CYS A 168 3.68 16.87 4.53
C CYS A 168 5.08 16.27 4.35
N LEU A 169 5.18 15.07 3.78
CA LEU A 169 6.46 14.44 3.45
C LEU A 169 7.23 15.24 2.40
N GLN A 170 6.58 15.72 1.34
CA GLN A 170 7.24 16.54 0.32
C GLN A 170 7.74 17.87 0.89
N THR A 171 6.95 18.57 1.70
CA THR A 171 7.38 19.80 2.38
C THR A 171 8.53 19.56 3.35
N HIS A 172 8.52 18.45 4.05
CA HIS A 172 9.62 18.09 4.95
C HIS A 172 10.88 17.69 4.17
N PHE A 173 10.70 17.05 3.03
CA PHE A 173 11.77 16.61 2.14
C PHE A 173 12.42 17.81 1.40
N GLU A 174 11.63 18.75 0.89
CA GLU A 174 12.16 20.00 0.32
C GLU A 174 12.92 20.84 1.35
N LYS A 175 12.43 20.89 2.60
CA LYS A 175 13.20 21.51 3.69
C LYS A 175 14.51 20.79 3.96
N ARG A 176 14.54 19.45 3.92
CA ARG A 176 15.79 18.68 4.10
C ARG A 176 16.76 18.88 2.95
N LEU A 177 16.30 18.87 1.71
CA LEU A 177 17.15 19.15 0.53
C LEU A 177 17.78 20.53 0.61
N LYS A 178 17.06 21.54 1.07
CA LYS A 178 17.60 22.91 1.31
C LYS A 178 18.63 22.94 2.45
N ILE A 179 18.46 22.13 3.49
CA ILE A 179 19.43 22.00 4.60
C ILE A 179 20.68 21.23 4.14
N GLU A 180 20.55 20.22 3.27
CA GLU A 180 21.65 19.43 2.75
C GLU A 180 22.52 20.18 1.74
N GLN A 181 21.94 21.18 1.04
CA GLN A 181 22.71 22.13 0.23
C GLN A 181 23.47 23.17 1.07
N ALA A 182 23.16 23.28 2.36
CA ALA A 182 23.76 24.22 3.29
C ALA A 182 24.84 23.65 4.23
N GLY A 183 25.11 22.32 4.24
CA GLY A 183 26.14 21.77 5.13
C GLY A 183 26.39 20.26 4.95
N PRO A 184 27.59 19.76 5.27
CA PRO A 184 27.97 18.36 5.04
C PRO A 184 27.45 17.44 6.15
N ALA A 185 26.80 16.36 5.73
CA ALA A 185 26.47 15.14 6.45
C ALA A 185 24.98 14.92 6.77
N PHE A 186 24.34 14.29 5.88
CA PHE A 186 23.43 13.14 6.04
C PHE A 186 22.60 12.97 4.75
N SER A 187 23.14 12.20 3.81
CA SER A 187 22.50 11.99 2.51
C SER A 187 21.45 10.88 2.61
N PHE A 188 20.19 11.26 2.64
CA PHE A 188 19.05 10.38 2.35
C PHE A 188 18.79 10.46 0.84
N ARG A 189 19.48 9.65 0.07
CA ARG A 189 19.28 9.58 -1.37
C ARG A 189 18.08 8.70 -1.67
N PHE A 190 16.97 9.31 -2.10
CA PHE A 190 15.92 8.59 -2.83
C PHE A 190 16.57 7.93 -4.05
N TYR A 191 16.66 6.62 -4.05
CA TYR A 191 17.13 5.86 -5.19
C TYR A 191 15.93 5.59 -6.11
N ILE A 192 15.52 6.61 -6.88
CA ILE A 192 14.77 6.34 -8.11
C ILE A 192 15.77 5.65 -9.02
N SER A 193 15.61 4.33 -9.17
CA SER A 193 16.37 3.52 -10.10
C SER A 193 16.21 4.09 -11.50
N LYS A 194 17.19 4.92 -11.94
CA LYS A 194 17.44 5.10 -13.36
C LYS A 194 17.84 3.72 -13.89
N GLY A 195 16.96 3.09 -14.62
CA GLY A 195 17.28 1.91 -15.38
C GLY A 195 18.49 2.19 -16.30
N PRO A 196 19.31 1.17 -16.59
CA PRO A 196 20.47 1.36 -17.44
C PRO A 196 20.05 1.85 -18.83
N ASN A 197 20.63 2.97 -19.26
CA ASN A 197 20.64 3.35 -20.67
C ASN A 197 21.37 2.26 -21.43
N LEU A 198 20.65 1.42 -22.15
CA LEU A 198 21.22 0.57 -23.19
C LEU A 198 21.37 1.44 -24.44
N HIS A 199 22.59 1.75 -24.74
CA HIS A 199 23.02 2.08 -26.10
C HIS A 199 23.00 0.83 -26.96
#